data_b2ee7080cb5b9451af03ffab6d6b9d7a
#
_entry.id   b2ee7080cb5b9451af03ffab6d6b9d7a
#
_cell.length_a   1.000
_cell.length_b   1.000
_cell.length_c   1.000
_cell.angle_alpha   90.00
_cell.angle_beta   90.00
_cell.angle_gamma   90.00
#
_symmetry.space_group_name_H-M   'P 1'
#
loop_
_entity.id
_entity.type
_entity.pdbx_description
1 polymer ?
#
loop_
_entity_poly.entity_id
_entity_poly.type
_entity_poly.pdbx_seq_one_letter_code
_entity_poly.pdbx_strand_id
1 'polypeptide(L)'
;MKNQNKVLYAIIAEDTSNSLEKRTATRPAHLARITELHNQGRLILAGPHPAIDSIDPGPAGFTGSLIVAEFSDLQAATKWANADPFVEAGVYANIMIKPFRKSLP
;
A
#
# COMPACT_ATOMS: atom_id res chain seq x y z
N MET A 1 14.27 -3.17 -24.54
CA MET A 1 14.19 -3.26 -23.90
C MET A 1 14.04 -2.70 -22.99
N LYS A 2 13.98 -2.46 -22.70
CA LYS A 2 13.59 -1.89 -22.02
C LYS A 2 13.18 -2.04 -20.74
N ASN A 3 12.87 -2.10 -20.16
CA ASN A 3 12.17 -2.31 -18.90
C ASN A 3 12.71 -3.36 -17.98
N GLN A 4 13.84 -3.95 -18.37
CA GLN A 4 14.46 -4.93 -17.55
C GLN A 4 15.02 -4.36 -16.28
N ASN A 5 15.16 -3.04 -16.21
CA ASN A 5 15.72 -2.40 -15.03
C ASN A 5 14.67 -1.81 -14.11
N LYS A 6 13.42 -2.16 -14.35
CA LYS A 6 12.35 -1.69 -13.47
C LYS A 6 12.51 -2.32 -12.12
N VAL A 7 12.40 -1.51 -11.09
CA VAL A 7 12.51 -1.98 -9.73
C VAL A 7 11.15 -1.89 -9.06
N LEU A 8 10.78 -2.98 -8.41
CA LEU A 8 9.57 -3.02 -7.63
C LEU A 8 9.91 -2.71 -6.17
N TYR A 9 8.94 -2.18 -5.48
CA TYR A 9 9.08 -1.86 -4.05
C TYR A 9 7.87 -2.38 -3.31
N ALA A 10 8.13 -3.01 -2.16
CA ALA A 10 7.07 -3.44 -1.27
C ALA A 10 6.89 -2.34 -0.22
N ILE A 11 5.69 -1.81 -0.15
CA ILE A 11 5.31 -0.81 0.83
C ILE A 11 4.45 -1.52 1.87
N ILE A 12 4.98 -1.65 3.08
CA ILE A 12 4.34 -2.40 4.15
C ILE A 12 3.98 -1.41 5.25
N ALA A 13 2.69 -1.20 5.44
CA ALA A 13 2.23 -0.23 6.43
C ALA A 13 1.52 -0.93 7.58
N GLU A 14 1.71 -0.40 8.78
CA GLU A 14 1.00 -0.86 9.97
C GLU A 14 0.06 0.23 10.44
N ASP A 15 -1.13 -0.18 10.84
CA ASP A 15 -2.17 0.75 11.26
C ASP A 15 -2.01 1.17 12.71
N THR A 16 -2.55 2.35 13.02
CA THR A 16 -2.79 2.75 14.41
C THR A 16 -3.92 1.89 14.98
N SER A 17 -4.03 1.87 16.30
CA SER A 17 -5.14 1.18 16.96
C SER A 17 -6.47 1.78 16.53
N ASN A 18 -7.47 0.91 16.35
CA ASN A 18 -8.85 1.34 16.05
C ASN A 18 -8.93 2.17 14.77
N SER A 19 -8.24 1.73 13.73
CA SER A 19 -8.14 2.47 12.47
C SER A 19 -9.34 2.30 11.54
N LEU A 20 -10.25 1.37 11.82
CA LEU A 20 -11.28 0.98 10.86
C LEU A 20 -12.14 2.15 10.39
N GLU A 21 -12.60 2.98 11.31
CA GLU A 21 -13.46 4.10 10.96
C GLU A 21 -12.71 5.10 10.07
N LYS A 22 -11.46 5.40 10.42
CA LYS A 22 -10.63 6.29 9.60
C LYS A 22 -10.35 5.69 8.23
N ARG A 23 -10.09 4.39 8.19
CA ARG A 23 -9.88 3.69 6.93
C ARG A 23 -11.10 3.81 6.02
N THR A 24 -12.28 3.55 6.57
CA THR A 24 -13.51 3.61 5.80
C THR A 24 -13.74 5.01 5.23
N ALA A 25 -13.54 6.02 6.05
CA ALA A 25 -13.75 7.41 5.64
C ALA A 25 -12.74 7.87 4.58
N THR A 26 -11.50 7.40 4.65
CA THR A 26 -10.41 7.87 3.80
C THR A 26 -10.15 6.94 2.61
N ARG A 27 -10.74 5.76 2.60
CA ARG A 27 -10.47 4.74 1.60
C ARG A 27 -10.63 5.20 0.16
N PRO A 28 -11.66 5.99 -0.21
CA PRO A 28 -11.77 6.41 -1.61
C PRO A 28 -10.55 7.17 -2.10
N ALA A 29 -10.00 8.08 -1.30
CA ALA A 29 -8.81 8.83 -1.69
C ALA A 29 -7.58 7.95 -1.78
N HIS A 30 -7.44 7.00 -0.84
CA HIS A 30 -6.34 6.03 -0.85
C HIS A 30 -6.40 5.16 -2.10
N LEU A 31 -7.58 4.62 -2.43
CA LEU A 31 -7.75 3.76 -3.60
C LEU A 31 -7.53 4.49 -4.92
N ALA A 32 -7.88 5.77 -4.98
CA ALA A 32 -7.69 6.54 -6.21
C ALA A 32 -6.23 6.57 -6.62
N ARG A 33 -5.32 6.71 -5.67
CA ARG A 33 -3.88 6.73 -5.95
C ARG A 33 -3.37 5.37 -6.42
N ILE A 34 -3.86 4.30 -5.80
CA ILE A 34 -3.47 2.94 -6.18
C ILE A 34 -4.02 2.61 -7.56
N THR A 35 -5.26 3.03 -7.83
CA THR A 35 -5.86 2.81 -9.14
C THR A 35 -5.05 3.50 -10.23
N GLU A 36 -4.49 4.67 -9.95
CA GLU A 36 -3.64 5.34 -10.91
C GLU A 36 -2.38 4.55 -11.23
N LEU A 37 -1.75 3.95 -10.21
CA LEU A 37 -0.62 3.06 -10.45
C LEU A 37 -1.04 1.87 -11.33
N HIS A 38 -2.21 1.33 -11.06
CA HIS A 38 -2.74 0.22 -11.84
C HIS A 38 -2.93 0.63 -13.30
N ASN A 39 -3.53 1.78 -13.53
CA ASN A 39 -3.80 2.28 -14.87
C ASN A 39 -2.51 2.56 -15.65
N GLN A 40 -1.43 2.87 -14.95
CA GLN A 40 -0.13 3.09 -15.56
C GLN A 40 0.66 1.79 -15.78
N GLY A 41 0.08 0.65 -15.40
CA GLY A 41 0.75 -0.63 -15.56
C GLY A 41 1.87 -0.85 -14.56
N ARG A 42 1.88 -0.13 -13.45
CA ARG A 42 2.95 -0.16 -12.46
C ARG A 42 2.61 -0.97 -11.21
N LEU A 43 1.34 -1.31 -11.00
CA LEU A 43 0.90 -2.01 -9.80
C LEU A 43 1.01 -3.51 -9.99
N ILE A 44 1.64 -4.20 -9.02
CA ILE A 44 1.66 -5.65 -8.98
C ILE A 44 0.50 -6.18 -8.15
N LEU A 45 0.34 -5.64 -6.92
CA LEU A 45 -0.78 -5.99 -6.07
C LEU A 45 -0.93 -4.95 -4.97
N ALA A 46 -2.11 -4.91 -4.37
CA ALA A 46 -2.37 -4.03 -3.24
C ALA A 46 -3.54 -4.59 -2.44
N GLY A 47 -3.47 -4.45 -1.13
CA GLY A 47 -4.56 -4.86 -0.27
C GLY A 47 -4.25 -4.68 1.20
N PRO A 48 -5.29 -4.68 2.03
CA PRO A 48 -5.12 -4.54 3.47
C PRO A 48 -4.89 -5.90 4.14
N HIS A 49 -4.35 -5.86 5.36
CA HIS A 49 -4.16 -7.04 6.18
C HIS A 49 -5.35 -7.16 7.14
N PRO A 50 -6.25 -8.17 6.98
CA PRO A 50 -7.33 -8.36 7.94
C PRO A 50 -6.78 -8.61 9.34
N ALA A 51 -7.48 -8.10 10.35
CA ALA A 51 -7.04 -8.22 11.72
C ALA A 51 -7.26 -9.62 12.28
N ILE A 52 -8.10 -10.41 11.62
CA ILE A 52 -8.35 -11.81 11.99
C ILE A 52 -8.19 -12.68 10.75
N ASP A 53 -8.14 -13.97 10.92
CA ASP A 53 -7.93 -14.91 9.83
C ASP A 53 -9.21 -15.05 8.99
N SER A 54 -9.49 -14.02 8.20
CA SER A 54 -10.68 -13.96 7.35
C SER A 54 -10.47 -12.90 6.29
N ILE A 55 -10.95 -13.15 5.08
CA ILE A 55 -10.93 -12.16 4.01
C ILE A 55 -11.84 -10.99 4.35
N ASP A 56 -12.92 -11.27 5.08
CA ASP A 56 -13.89 -10.25 5.49
C ASP A 56 -13.89 -10.17 7.01
N PRO A 57 -13.03 -9.34 7.59
CA PRO A 57 -12.89 -9.29 9.05
C PRO A 57 -14.03 -8.56 9.76
N GLY A 58 -14.92 -7.86 9.04
CA GLY A 58 -16.00 -7.12 9.66
C GLY A 58 -15.49 -6.08 10.63
N PRO A 59 -16.11 -5.99 11.83
CA PRO A 59 -15.73 -4.96 12.79
C PRO A 59 -14.33 -5.13 13.37
N ALA A 60 -13.70 -6.31 13.20
CA ALA A 60 -12.30 -6.45 13.63
C ALA A 60 -11.37 -5.55 12.82
N GLY A 61 -11.71 -5.26 11.57
CA GLY A 61 -10.97 -4.31 10.77
C GLY A 61 -9.65 -4.86 10.26
N PHE A 62 -8.71 -3.94 10.07
CA PHE A 62 -7.42 -4.25 9.43
C PHE A 62 -6.27 -3.72 10.27
N THR A 63 -5.10 -4.35 10.13
CA THR A 63 -3.91 -3.97 10.88
C THR A 63 -2.84 -3.34 10.01
N GLY A 64 -3.05 -3.24 8.71
CA GLY A 64 -2.07 -2.66 7.82
C GLY A 64 -2.42 -2.87 6.37
N SER A 65 -1.44 -2.60 5.51
CA SER A 65 -1.60 -2.72 4.06
C SER A 65 -0.29 -3.18 3.44
N LEU A 66 -0.41 -3.81 2.27
CA LEU A 66 0.73 -4.16 1.44
C LEU A 66 0.47 -3.64 0.04
N ILE A 67 1.43 -2.89 -0.50
CA ILE A 67 1.39 -2.43 -1.88
C ILE A 67 2.73 -2.80 -2.52
N VAL A 68 2.68 -3.49 -3.67
CA VAL A 68 3.89 -3.77 -4.43
C VAL A 68 3.71 -3.14 -5.80
N ALA A 69 4.62 -2.23 -6.14
CA ALA A 69 4.51 -1.47 -7.38
C ALA A 69 5.89 -1.02 -7.85
N GLU A 70 5.92 -0.52 -9.07
CA GLU A 70 7.14 -0.05 -9.71
C GLU A 70 7.36 1.42 -9.44
N PHE A 71 8.60 1.76 -9.03
CA PHE A 71 9.02 3.15 -8.86
C PHE A 71 10.44 3.29 -9.41
N SER A 72 10.83 4.52 -9.74
CA SER A 72 12.14 4.78 -10.33
C SER A 72 13.28 4.47 -9.35
N ASP A 73 13.06 4.70 -8.06
CA ASP A 73 14.05 4.40 -7.02
C ASP A 73 13.37 4.37 -5.66
N LEU A 74 14.15 4.05 -4.63
CA LEU A 74 13.63 3.95 -3.27
C LEU A 74 13.08 5.29 -2.78
N GLN A 75 13.73 6.39 -3.16
CA GLN A 75 13.29 7.72 -2.74
C GLN A 75 11.91 8.04 -3.32
N ALA A 76 11.68 7.70 -4.59
CA ALA A 76 10.39 7.92 -5.23
C ALA A 76 9.30 7.09 -4.57
N ALA A 77 9.60 5.82 -4.25
CA ALA A 77 8.63 4.96 -3.57
C ALA A 77 8.29 5.51 -2.18
N THR A 78 9.31 5.97 -1.45
CA THR A 78 9.13 6.53 -0.12
C THR A 78 8.26 7.78 -0.17
N LYS A 79 8.54 8.65 -1.12
CA LYS A 79 7.77 9.89 -1.27
C LYS A 79 6.31 9.58 -1.59
N TRP A 80 6.08 8.63 -2.50
CA TRP A 80 4.72 8.25 -2.87
C TRP A 80 3.97 7.68 -1.66
N ALA A 81 4.62 6.81 -0.89
CA ALA A 81 4.00 6.17 0.26
C ALA A 81 3.66 7.19 1.34
N ASN A 82 4.57 8.13 1.63
CA ASN A 82 4.34 9.12 2.68
C ASN A 82 3.27 10.13 2.31
N ALA A 83 2.94 10.25 1.03
CA ALA A 83 1.88 11.15 0.57
C ALA A 83 0.50 10.46 0.56
N ASP A 84 0.42 9.21 0.99
CA ASP A 84 -0.85 8.50 1.03
C ASP A 84 -1.80 9.19 2.01
N PRO A 85 -3.06 9.42 1.62
CA PRO A 85 -4.06 10.01 2.53
C PRO A 85 -4.21 9.26 3.85
N PHE A 86 -3.90 7.97 3.89
CA PHE A 86 -3.94 7.20 5.12
C PHE A 86 -2.89 7.66 6.14
N VAL A 87 -1.81 8.28 5.69
CA VAL A 87 -0.82 8.83 6.61
C VAL A 87 -1.40 10.03 7.33
N GLU A 88 -1.92 10.99 6.57
CA GLU A 88 -2.46 12.22 7.15
C GLU A 88 -3.69 11.94 8.00
N ALA A 89 -4.50 10.99 7.59
CA ALA A 89 -5.73 10.65 8.33
C ALA A 89 -5.45 9.91 9.64
N GLY A 90 -4.20 9.49 9.88
CA GLY A 90 -3.88 8.78 11.10
C GLY A 90 -4.21 7.31 11.06
N VAL A 91 -4.36 6.74 9.86
CA VAL A 91 -4.56 5.29 9.71
C VAL A 91 -3.25 4.55 9.90
N TYR A 92 -2.18 5.00 9.23
CA TYR A 92 -0.88 4.33 9.29
C TYR A 92 -0.06 4.85 10.46
N ALA A 93 0.44 3.91 11.29
CA ALA A 93 1.35 4.24 12.37
C ALA A 93 2.78 4.30 11.87
N ASN A 94 3.15 3.38 10.97
CA ASN A 94 4.47 3.39 10.37
C ASN A 94 4.43 2.69 9.02
N ILE A 95 5.44 2.98 8.20
CA ILE A 95 5.57 2.42 6.86
C ILE A 95 7.00 1.94 6.68
N MET A 96 7.14 0.72 6.17
CA MET A 96 8.43 0.16 5.80
C MET A 96 8.43 -0.02 4.28
N ILE A 97 9.53 0.35 3.63
CA ILE A 97 9.63 0.24 2.18
C ILE A 97 10.90 -0.51 1.84
N LYS A 98 10.75 -1.57 1.02
CA LYS A 98 11.87 -2.42 0.63
C LYS A 98 11.85 -2.66 -0.86
N PRO A 99 13.03 -2.67 -1.51
CA PRO A 99 13.08 -3.18 -2.88
C PRO A 99 12.58 -4.62 -2.92
N PHE A 100 11.87 -4.95 -3.96
CA PHE A 100 11.30 -6.28 -4.11
C PHE A 100 11.63 -6.84 -5.47
N ARG A 101 12.12 -8.07 -5.50
CA ARG A 101 12.42 -8.76 -6.75
C ARG A 101 11.40 -9.87 -6.94
N LYS A 102 10.60 -9.73 -7.98
CA LYS A 102 9.58 -10.73 -8.26
C LYS A 102 10.22 -11.96 -8.90
N SER A 103 10.20 -13.07 -8.20
CA SER A 103 10.75 -14.33 -8.70
C SER A 103 9.70 -15.19 -9.37
N LEU A 104 8.47 -15.13 -8.86
CA LEU A 104 7.35 -15.89 -9.39
C LEU A 104 6.10 -15.03 -9.36
N PRO A 105 5.11 -15.34 -10.22
CA PRO A 105 3.86 -14.59 -10.27
C PRO A 105 3.08 -14.62 -8.97
#